data_e6a5fea37677c257ac5e72f6879f7010
#
_entry.id   e6a5fea37677c257ac5e72f6879f7010
#
_cell.length_a   1.000
_cell.length_b   1.000
_cell.length_c   1.000
_cell.angle_alpha   90.00
_cell.angle_beta   90.00
_cell.angle_gamma   90.00
#
_symmetry.space_group_name_H-M   'P 1'
#
loop_
_entity.id
_entity.type
_entity.pdbx_description
1 polymer ?
#
loop_
_entity_poly.entity_id
_entity_poly.type
_entity_poly.pdbx_seq_one_letter_code
_entity_poly.pdbx_strand_id
1 'polypeptide(L)'
;MFSDNQPKPRNCSWKGISEILGICSVNSYKNLLSMYMKGVAHMSETMTNKLNDLCKKDIKTASNEELYHALLKLVDEKSQQQVHSVTGRKLYYISAEFLIGKLLSNNLINLRLYDDVKEALAASGKSLADIEEQEPEPSLGNGGLGRLAACFLDSLATLNLPGDGVGLRYHCGLFHQNFKNNIQNETPDFWLTDACAARATDTVFPVSLAGKEYSARLYKLPVTGYEGRTNTLNLFDLDTVDESVIGEGISFDKKDIAKNLTLFLYPDDSDEDGRLLRIYQQYFMVSAGAQLILSECIARGCNYHDLADYAAIQINDTHPSMVIPELIRLLMLHDIDFEEAVQIVTDTCAYTNHTILAEALEKWPRHYLETVVPQLMPIIEKLDAVAKERTEDASLAVIDQNQVVHMAHMDIHFSHSTNGVAALHTQILKESELAGFYHLYPEKFNNKTNGITFRRWLLKCNPALTCEIESLIGSGFKKDASELKKLLAYTDDQNVLQKLSEIKKQNKEALAAWLLQKQGVKLNTNAMFTIQS
;
A
#
# COMPACT_ATOMS: atom_id res chain seq x y z
N MET A 1 19.29 -10.09 -22.54
CA MET A 1 20.16 -11.28 -22.71
C MET A 1 21.18 -11.26 -21.58
N PHE A 2 20.84 -11.80 -20.44
CA PHE A 2 21.83 -12.16 -19.44
C PHE A 2 22.36 -13.55 -19.83
N SER A 3 23.57 -13.57 -20.36
CA SER A 3 24.31 -14.83 -20.57
C SER A 3 24.59 -15.47 -19.20
N ASP A 4 24.47 -16.78 -19.15
CA ASP A 4 24.68 -17.72 -18.05
C ASP A 4 26.04 -17.61 -17.32
N ASN A 5 26.32 -16.47 -16.66
CA ASN A 5 27.43 -16.30 -15.74
C ASN A 5 26.94 -15.72 -14.39
N GLN A 6 25.82 -16.20 -13.90
CA GLN A 6 25.55 -16.12 -12.47
C GLN A 6 26.46 -17.14 -11.77
N PRO A 7 27.21 -16.75 -10.74
CA PRO A 7 27.88 -17.74 -9.91
C PRO A 7 26.80 -18.67 -9.36
N LYS A 8 26.92 -19.97 -9.65
CA LYS A 8 26.07 -21.00 -9.05
C LYS A 8 25.98 -20.69 -7.55
N PRO A 9 24.79 -20.70 -6.94
CA PRO A 9 24.68 -20.54 -5.51
C PRO A 9 25.60 -21.57 -4.87
N ARG A 10 26.68 -21.12 -4.23
CA ARG A 10 27.55 -21.99 -3.46
C ARG A 10 26.67 -22.54 -2.35
N ASN A 11 26.49 -23.85 -2.37
CA ASN A 11 25.78 -24.62 -1.38
C ASN A 11 25.89 -23.98 0.01
N CYS A 12 24.75 -23.62 0.58
CA CYS A 12 24.64 -23.47 2.04
C CYS A 12 25.31 -24.71 2.63
N SER A 13 26.36 -24.53 3.43
CA SER A 13 27.25 -25.63 3.81
C SER A 13 26.46 -26.73 4.51
N TRP A 14 26.29 -27.84 3.85
CA TRP A 14 25.56 -29.02 4.27
C TRP A 14 26.14 -29.68 5.54
N LYS A 15 27.27 -29.19 6.08
CA LYS A 15 27.85 -29.68 7.33
C LYS A 15 26.92 -29.55 8.54
N GLY A 16 26.10 -28.49 8.60
CA GLY A 16 25.16 -28.31 9.71
C GLY A 16 23.98 -29.29 9.70
N ILE A 17 23.55 -29.75 8.51
CA ILE A 17 22.41 -30.67 8.38
C ILE A 17 22.81 -32.11 8.73
N SER A 18 24.05 -32.52 8.45
CA SER A 18 24.52 -33.87 8.80
C SER A 18 24.66 -34.11 10.31
N GLU A 19 24.97 -33.07 11.08
CA GLU A 19 25.06 -33.14 12.53
C GLU A 19 23.69 -33.14 13.22
N ILE A 20 22.69 -32.48 12.65
CA ILE A 20 21.34 -32.41 13.21
C ILE A 20 20.52 -33.69 12.95
N LEU A 21 20.78 -34.39 11.84
CA LEU A 21 19.99 -35.56 11.43
C LEU A 21 20.59 -36.91 11.83
N GLY A 22 21.77 -36.97 12.46
CA GLY A 22 22.38 -38.22 12.93
C GLY A 22 22.63 -39.25 11.82
N ILE A 23 22.93 -38.84 10.59
CA ILE A 23 23.01 -39.73 9.42
C ILE A 23 24.40 -40.34 9.33
N CYS A 24 24.49 -41.63 9.67
CA CYS A 24 25.75 -42.37 9.78
C CYS A 24 26.31 -42.98 8.48
N SER A 25 25.71 -42.78 7.29
CA SER A 25 26.25 -43.36 6.05
C SER A 25 26.05 -42.52 4.79
N VAL A 26 27.03 -42.61 3.89
CA VAL A 26 27.00 -41.95 2.55
C VAL A 26 25.80 -42.42 1.70
N ASN A 27 25.35 -43.66 1.91
CA ASN A 27 24.19 -44.20 1.17
C ASN A 27 22.86 -43.63 1.65
N SER A 28 22.69 -43.35 2.94
CA SER A 28 21.50 -42.67 3.46
C SER A 28 21.39 -41.22 2.94
N TYR A 29 22.53 -40.53 2.83
CA TYR A 29 22.62 -39.21 2.25
C TYR A 29 22.25 -39.19 0.76
N LYS A 30 22.78 -40.15 -0.03
CA LYS A 30 22.43 -40.27 -1.46
C LYS A 30 20.94 -40.59 -1.66
N ASN A 31 20.36 -41.41 -0.80
CA ASN A 31 18.93 -41.73 -0.86
C ASN A 31 18.06 -40.50 -0.50
N LEU A 32 18.42 -39.76 0.56
CA LEU A 32 17.73 -38.53 0.95
C LEU A 32 17.83 -37.45 -0.14
N LEU A 33 19.01 -37.26 -0.72
CA LEU A 33 19.22 -36.35 -1.84
C LEU A 33 18.40 -36.78 -3.06
N SER A 34 18.36 -38.08 -3.38
CA SER A 34 17.56 -38.62 -4.48
C SER A 34 16.05 -38.44 -4.24
N MET A 35 15.57 -38.65 -3.01
CA MET A 35 14.17 -38.39 -2.64
C MET A 35 13.83 -36.92 -2.73
N TYR A 36 14.70 -36.05 -2.23
CA TYR A 36 14.55 -34.59 -2.35
C TYR A 36 14.50 -34.15 -3.82
N MET A 37 15.45 -34.59 -4.63
CA MET A 37 15.49 -34.26 -6.08
C MET A 37 14.26 -34.80 -6.83
N LYS A 38 13.75 -35.99 -6.46
CA LYS A 38 12.50 -36.52 -7.01
C LYS A 38 11.29 -35.70 -6.58
N GLY A 39 11.26 -35.23 -5.34
CA GLY A 39 10.21 -34.34 -4.82
C GLY A 39 10.18 -33.01 -5.56
N VAL A 40 11.34 -32.37 -5.72
CA VAL A 40 11.48 -31.10 -6.48
C VAL A 40 11.08 -31.31 -7.93
N ALA A 41 11.52 -32.38 -8.59
CA ALA A 41 11.15 -32.68 -9.98
C ALA A 41 9.63 -32.89 -10.14
N HIS A 42 8.99 -33.57 -9.19
CA HIS A 42 7.54 -33.77 -9.20
C HIS A 42 6.75 -32.47 -8.97
N MET A 43 7.20 -31.61 -8.08
CA MET A 43 6.60 -30.29 -7.85
C MET A 43 6.73 -29.40 -9.07
N SER A 44 7.90 -29.36 -9.70
CA SER A 44 8.13 -28.58 -10.92
C SER A 44 7.29 -29.09 -12.11
N GLU A 45 7.11 -30.41 -12.27
CA GLU A 45 6.23 -30.99 -13.28
C GLU A 45 4.76 -30.62 -13.03
N THR A 46 4.31 -30.67 -11.78
CA THR A 46 2.95 -30.28 -11.40
C THR A 46 2.70 -28.79 -11.67
N MET A 47 3.65 -27.90 -11.37
CA MET A 47 3.55 -26.47 -11.65
C MET A 47 3.58 -26.21 -13.17
N THR A 48 4.45 -26.89 -13.93
CA THR A 48 4.50 -26.80 -15.39
C THR A 48 3.15 -27.15 -16.01
N ASN A 49 2.53 -28.25 -15.58
CA ASN A 49 1.21 -28.67 -16.07
C ASN A 49 0.13 -27.64 -15.73
N LYS A 50 0.13 -27.11 -14.50
CA LYS A 50 -0.78 -26.04 -14.08
C LYS A 50 -0.63 -24.78 -14.96
N LEU A 51 0.58 -24.37 -15.26
CA LEU A 51 0.84 -23.21 -16.12
C LEU A 51 0.43 -23.47 -17.59
N ASN A 52 0.64 -24.68 -18.12
CA ASN A 52 0.16 -25.06 -19.44
C ASN A 52 -1.38 -24.97 -19.53
N ASP A 53 -2.08 -25.44 -18.49
CA ASP A 53 -3.56 -25.37 -18.43
C ASP A 53 -4.04 -23.92 -18.40
N LEU A 54 -3.40 -23.05 -17.60
CA LEU A 54 -3.76 -21.64 -17.50
C LEU A 54 -3.45 -20.85 -18.79
N CYS A 55 -2.35 -21.17 -19.47
CA CYS A 55 -1.97 -20.62 -20.78
C CYS A 55 -2.81 -21.19 -21.92
N LYS A 56 -3.43 -22.36 -21.73
CA LYS A 56 -4.07 -23.17 -22.77
C LYS A 56 -3.12 -23.58 -23.91
N LYS A 57 -1.81 -23.68 -23.62
CA LYS A 57 -0.74 -24.14 -24.51
C LYS A 57 0.53 -24.46 -23.72
N ASP A 58 1.50 -25.08 -24.40
CA ASP A 58 2.82 -25.34 -23.79
C ASP A 58 3.54 -24.04 -23.45
N ILE A 59 3.97 -23.88 -22.19
CA ILE A 59 4.70 -22.70 -21.69
C ILE A 59 6.02 -22.46 -22.45
N LYS A 60 6.62 -23.48 -23.06
CA LYS A 60 7.82 -23.33 -23.91
C LYS A 60 7.58 -22.42 -25.11
N THR A 61 6.36 -22.46 -25.67
CA THR A 61 5.96 -21.71 -26.85
C THR A 61 5.18 -20.44 -26.52
N ALA A 62 4.75 -20.27 -25.29
CA ALA A 62 4.01 -19.09 -24.83
C ALA A 62 4.90 -17.84 -24.83
N SER A 63 4.34 -16.68 -25.16
CA SER A 63 5.00 -15.38 -24.99
C SER A 63 5.11 -15.00 -23.50
N ASN A 64 5.97 -14.03 -23.18
CA ASN A 64 6.09 -13.53 -21.82
C ASN A 64 4.78 -12.89 -21.33
N GLU A 65 4.06 -12.20 -22.20
CA GLU A 65 2.75 -11.61 -21.92
C GLU A 65 1.70 -12.68 -21.58
N GLU A 66 1.61 -13.76 -22.38
CA GLU A 66 0.70 -14.87 -22.11
C GLU A 66 1.04 -15.59 -20.79
N LEU A 67 2.32 -15.74 -20.50
CA LEU A 67 2.78 -16.29 -19.21
C LEU A 67 2.46 -15.36 -18.04
N TYR A 68 2.61 -14.05 -18.21
CA TYR A 68 2.21 -13.07 -17.22
C TYR A 68 0.71 -13.18 -16.89
N HIS A 69 -0.15 -13.23 -17.91
CA HIS A 69 -1.59 -13.43 -17.70
C HIS A 69 -1.93 -14.78 -17.03
N ALA A 70 -1.20 -15.83 -17.33
CA ALA A 70 -1.37 -17.12 -16.67
C ALA A 70 -0.97 -17.05 -15.18
N LEU A 71 0.12 -16.34 -14.87
CA LEU A 71 0.57 -16.14 -13.50
C LEU A 71 -0.41 -15.26 -12.71
N LEU A 72 -1.00 -14.23 -13.31
CA LEU A 72 -2.08 -13.46 -12.67
C LEU A 72 -3.28 -14.33 -12.30
N LYS A 73 -3.70 -15.25 -13.20
CA LYS A 73 -4.78 -16.20 -12.91
C LYS A 73 -4.39 -17.16 -11.79
N LEU A 74 -3.14 -17.65 -11.77
CA LEU A 74 -2.64 -18.51 -10.71
C LEU A 74 -2.67 -17.80 -9.34
N VAL A 75 -2.21 -16.55 -9.30
CA VAL A 75 -2.24 -15.71 -8.09
C VAL A 75 -3.68 -15.50 -7.65
N ASP A 76 -4.60 -15.19 -8.57
CA ASP A 76 -6.01 -14.97 -8.29
C ASP A 76 -6.67 -16.21 -7.67
N GLU A 77 -6.54 -17.38 -8.32
CA GLU A 77 -7.05 -18.66 -7.80
C GLU A 77 -6.52 -18.98 -6.40
N LYS A 78 -5.25 -18.68 -6.12
CA LYS A 78 -4.62 -18.95 -4.82
C LYS A 78 -4.99 -17.93 -3.76
N SER A 79 -5.07 -16.65 -4.13
CA SER A 79 -5.49 -15.60 -3.20
C SER A 79 -6.94 -15.80 -2.74
N GLN A 80 -7.84 -16.26 -3.61
CA GLN A 80 -9.23 -16.60 -3.27
C GLN A 80 -9.31 -17.68 -2.17
N GLN A 81 -8.37 -18.62 -2.14
CA GLN A 81 -8.31 -19.68 -1.11
C GLN A 81 -7.88 -19.14 0.28
N GLN A 82 -7.31 -17.93 0.33
CA GLN A 82 -6.89 -17.26 1.56
C GLN A 82 -7.86 -16.16 2.01
N VAL A 83 -9.01 -16.02 1.37
CA VAL A 83 -10.07 -15.13 1.84
C VAL A 83 -10.77 -15.79 3.02
N HIS A 84 -10.75 -15.10 4.17
CA HIS A 84 -11.38 -15.57 5.39
C HIS A 84 -12.56 -14.67 5.77
N SER A 85 -13.60 -15.27 6.35
CA SER A 85 -14.72 -14.51 6.92
C SER A 85 -14.21 -13.52 7.99
N VAL A 86 -14.85 -12.38 8.08
CA VAL A 86 -14.55 -11.36 9.09
C VAL A 86 -15.43 -11.60 10.30
N THR A 87 -14.79 -11.91 11.43
CA THR A 87 -15.44 -11.98 12.73
C THR A 87 -14.99 -10.79 13.57
N GLY A 88 -15.94 -10.00 14.09
CA GLY A 88 -15.65 -8.80 14.87
C GLY A 88 -15.26 -7.59 14.01
N ARG A 89 -14.43 -6.73 14.56
CA ARG A 89 -14.08 -5.42 13.99
C ARG A 89 -13.13 -5.57 12.79
N LYS A 90 -13.42 -4.87 11.68
CA LYS A 90 -12.59 -4.80 10.46
C LYS A 90 -11.97 -3.42 10.34
N LEU A 91 -10.69 -3.34 10.02
CA LEU A 91 -10.03 -2.07 9.72
C LEU A 91 -10.28 -1.65 8.26
N TYR A 92 -10.60 -0.38 8.06
CA TYR A 92 -10.63 0.29 6.76
C TYR A 92 -9.58 1.41 6.76
N TYR A 93 -8.54 1.24 5.98
CA TYR A 93 -7.45 2.20 5.87
C TYR A 93 -7.71 3.11 4.68
N ILE A 94 -8.19 4.35 4.94
CA ILE A 94 -8.52 5.31 3.89
C ILE A 94 -7.31 6.18 3.60
N SER A 95 -6.86 6.19 2.35
CA SER A 95 -5.67 6.94 1.94
C SER A 95 -5.79 7.46 0.51
N ALA A 96 -5.29 8.68 0.28
CA ALA A 96 -5.16 9.21 -1.07
C ALA A 96 -4.14 8.45 -1.91
N GLU A 97 -3.16 7.78 -1.27
CA GLU A 97 -2.07 7.07 -1.93
C GLU A 97 -1.90 5.65 -1.43
N PHE A 98 -1.60 4.73 -2.36
CA PHE A 98 -1.12 3.38 -2.08
C PHE A 98 0.05 3.05 -3.01
N LEU A 99 1.28 3.30 -2.59
CA LEU A 99 2.49 2.96 -3.36
C LEU A 99 2.80 1.46 -3.21
N ILE A 100 2.00 0.64 -3.87
CA ILE A 100 2.08 -0.82 -3.77
C ILE A 100 3.22 -1.42 -4.61
N GLY A 101 3.62 -0.77 -5.70
CA GLY A 101 4.59 -1.26 -6.67
C GLY A 101 4.10 -2.50 -7.43
N LYS A 102 4.97 -3.11 -8.25
CA LYS A 102 4.66 -4.36 -8.97
C LYS A 102 4.30 -5.48 -7.99
N LEU A 103 3.23 -6.21 -8.24
CA LEU A 103 2.63 -7.16 -7.31
C LEU A 103 2.94 -8.62 -7.59
N LEU A 104 3.25 -8.99 -8.83
CA LEU A 104 3.39 -10.41 -9.21
C LEU A 104 4.38 -11.15 -8.33
N SER A 105 5.64 -10.68 -8.24
CA SER A 105 6.64 -11.31 -7.38
C SER A 105 6.26 -11.30 -5.91
N ASN A 106 5.70 -10.18 -5.42
CA ASN A 106 5.28 -10.05 -4.03
C ASN A 106 4.19 -11.09 -3.69
N ASN A 107 3.21 -11.23 -4.57
CA ASN A 107 2.12 -12.19 -4.39
C ASN A 107 2.61 -13.63 -4.50
N LEU A 108 3.49 -13.95 -5.45
CA LEU A 108 4.10 -15.27 -5.54
C LEU A 108 4.90 -15.64 -4.29
N ILE A 109 5.66 -14.70 -3.71
CA ILE A 109 6.39 -14.90 -2.45
C ILE A 109 5.40 -15.14 -1.29
N ASN A 110 4.40 -14.29 -1.15
CA ASN A 110 3.43 -14.35 -0.07
C ASN A 110 2.59 -15.63 -0.12
N LEU A 111 2.26 -16.10 -1.32
CA LEU A 111 1.53 -17.35 -1.58
C LEU A 111 2.44 -18.60 -1.58
N ARG A 112 3.76 -18.46 -1.35
CA ARG A 112 4.75 -19.56 -1.36
C ARG A 112 4.87 -20.26 -2.72
N LEU A 113 4.64 -19.55 -3.80
CA LEU A 113 4.68 -20.07 -5.18
C LEU A 113 5.93 -19.63 -5.95
N TYR A 114 6.70 -18.67 -5.41
CA TYR A 114 7.77 -18.01 -6.17
C TYR A 114 8.83 -18.97 -6.69
N ASP A 115 9.33 -19.84 -5.84
CA ASP A 115 10.40 -20.78 -6.20
C ASP A 115 9.89 -21.86 -7.17
N ASP A 116 8.71 -22.44 -6.92
CA ASP A 116 8.10 -23.45 -7.77
C ASP A 116 7.83 -22.92 -9.20
N VAL A 117 7.30 -21.69 -9.29
CA VAL A 117 7.06 -21.01 -10.57
C VAL A 117 8.37 -20.73 -11.29
N LYS A 118 9.36 -20.20 -10.57
CA LYS A 118 10.68 -19.89 -11.13
C LYS A 118 11.37 -21.13 -11.67
N GLU A 119 11.33 -22.25 -10.96
CA GLU A 119 11.92 -23.53 -11.37
C GLU A 119 11.19 -24.13 -12.58
N ALA A 120 9.85 -24.12 -12.59
CA ALA A 120 9.05 -24.61 -13.72
C ALA A 120 9.31 -23.82 -15.01
N LEU A 121 9.37 -22.49 -14.90
CA LEU A 121 9.70 -21.61 -16.03
C LEU A 121 11.13 -21.84 -16.53
N ALA A 122 12.10 -21.92 -15.64
CA ALA A 122 13.51 -22.16 -15.99
C ALA A 122 13.70 -23.53 -16.68
N ALA A 123 13.02 -24.59 -16.22
CA ALA A 123 13.02 -25.91 -16.85
C ALA A 123 12.43 -25.88 -18.28
N SER A 124 11.62 -24.87 -18.58
CA SER A 124 11.02 -24.63 -19.91
C SER A 124 11.75 -23.58 -20.75
N GLY A 125 12.92 -23.12 -20.28
CA GLY A 125 13.74 -22.13 -20.98
C GLY A 125 13.18 -20.70 -20.89
N LYS A 126 12.33 -20.41 -19.89
CA LYS A 126 11.74 -19.10 -19.64
C LYS A 126 12.34 -18.45 -18.38
N SER A 127 12.36 -17.12 -18.36
CA SER A 127 12.82 -16.32 -17.23
C SER A 127 11.63 -15.65 -16.53
N LEU A 128 11.45 -15.91 -15.22
CA LEU A 128 10.43 -15.21 -14.44
C LEU A 128 10.68 -13.69 -14.42
N ALA A 129 11.95 -13.27 -14.36
CA ALA A 129 12.29 -11.86 -14.37
C ALA A 129 11.86 -11.14 -15.67
N ASP A 130 12.01 -11.82 -16.84
CA ASP A 130 11.58 -11.24 -18.12
C ASP A 130 10.04 -11.20 -18.25
N ILE A 131 9.36 -12.10 -17.55
CA ILE A 131 7.87 -12.11 -17.48
C ILE A 131 7.38 -11.00 -16.55
N GLU A 132 8.05 -10.76 -15.42
CA GLU A 132 7.75 -9.67 -14.48
C GLU A 132 7.88 -8.27 -15.14
N GLU A 133 8.66 -8.13 -16.20
CA GLU A 133 8.76 -6.87 -16.96
C GLU A 133 7.48 -6.53 -17.75
N GLN A 134 6.59 -7.51 -17.95
CA GLN A 134 5.27 -7.27 -18.60
C GLN A 134 4.26 -6.62 -17.64
N GLU A 135 4.55 -6.61 -16.34
CA GLU A 135 3.64 -6.02 -15.35
C GLU A 135 3.71 -4.49 -15.40
N PRO A 136 2.59 -3.78 -15.69
CA PRO A 136 2.54 -2.34 -15.50
C PRO A 136 2.64 -2.01 -14.02
N GLU A 137 3.47 -1.04 -13.65
CA GLU A 137 3.55 -0.60 -12.25
C GLU A 137 2.31 0.20 -11.88
N PRO A 138 1.58 -0.18 -10.82
CA PRO A 138 0.39 0.55 -10.40
C PRO A 138 0.73 1.97 -9.94
N SER A 139 0.21 2.97 -10.65
CA SER A 139 0.41 4.40 -10.37
C SER A 139 -0.59 4.92 -9.33
N LEU A 140 -0.58 4.36 -8.12
CA LEU A 140 -1.55 4.66 -7.05
C LEU A 140 -0.94 5.44 -5.88
N GLY A 141 0.31 5.86 -5.98
CA GLY A 141 1.01 6.59 -4.92
C GLY A 141 2.45 6.86 -5.31
N ASN A 142 3.10 7.85 -4.68
CA ASN A 142 4.44 8.29 -5.06
C ASN A 142 5.37 8.65 -3.90
N GLY A 143 4.94 8.59 -2.67
CA GLY A 143 5.73 9.05 -1.54
C GLY A 143 5.66 8.17 -0.30
N GLY A 144 6.16 8.70 0.81
CA GLY A 144 6.20 8.03 2.11
C GLY A 144 4.81 7.67 2.63
N LEU A 145 3.82 8.52 2.42
CA LEU A 145 2.42 8.31 2.80
C LEU A 145 1.85 7.07 2.09
N GLY A 146 2.02 6.98 0.77
CA GLY A 146 1.56 5.85 -0.02
C GLY A 146 2.32 4.56 0.29
N ARG A 147 3.65 4.64 0.54
CA ARG A 147 4.43 3.46 0.92
C ARG A 147 4.04 2.93 2.30
N LEU A 148 3.77 3.83 3.26
CA LEU A 148 3.27 3.45 4.58
C LEU A 148 1.94 2.69 4.47
N ALA A 149 0.98 3.22 3.72
CA ALA A 149 -0.31 2.59 3.48
C ALA A 149 -0.14 1.16 2.90
N ALA A 150 0.70 1.01 1.88
CA ALA A 150 1.01 -0.28 1.28
C ALA A 150 1.66 -1.27 2.27
N CYS A 151 2.58 -0.81 3.12
CA CYS A 151 3.21 -1.63 4.15
C CYS A 151 2.22 -2.10 5.23
N PHE A 152 1.29 -1.24 5.64
CA PHE A 152 0.25 -1.63 6.59
C PHE A 152 -0.71 -2.66 6.01
N LEU A 153 -1.14 -2.52 4.76
CA LEU A 153 -2.00 -3.52 4.11
C LEU A 153 -1.30 -4.90 4.04
N ASP A 154 -0.02 -4.94 3.65
CA ASP A 154 0.78 -6.17 3.64
C ASP A 154 0.91 -6.79 5.04
N SER A 155 1.17 -5.96 6.06
CA SER A 155 1.29 -6.40 7.45
C SER A 155 -0.02 -6.94 8.00
N LEU A 156 -1.14 -6.26 7.77
CA LEU A 156 -2.48 -6.72 8.19
C LEU A 156 -2.79 -8.09 7.60
N ALA A 157 -2.58 -8.26 6.30
CA ALA A 157 -2.81 -9.52 5.60
C ALA A 157 -1.90 -10.65 6.14
N THR A 158 -0.61 -10.36 6.38
CA THR A 158 0.38 -11.32 6.92
C THR A 158 0.07 -11.73 8.36
N LEU A 159 -0.39 -10.80 9.19
CA LEU A 159 -0.79 -11.04 10.58
C LEU A 159 -2.19 -11.66 10.71
N ASN A 160 -2.83 -11.97 9.59
CA ASN A 160 -4.19 -12.53 9.53
C ASN A 160 -5.27 -11.62 10.14
N LEU A 161 -5.04 -10.31 10.11
CA LEU A 161 -5.98 -9.30 10.59
C LEU A 161 -6.91 -8.83 9.45
N PRO A 162 -8.23 -8.72 9.68
CA PRO A 162 -9.15 -8.20 8.69
C PRO A 162 -8.94 -6.69 8.50
N GLY A 163 -8.46 -6.29 7.33
CA GLY A 163 -8.20 -4.89 7.06
C GLY A 163 -8.06 -4.60 5.58
N ASP A 164 -8.91 -3.71 5.07
CA ASP A 164 -8.94 -3.31 3.66
C ASP A 164 -8.45 -1.88 3.47
N GLY A 165 -7.84 -1.61 2.31
CA GLY A 165 -7.56 -0.26 1.85
C GLY A 165 -8.76 0.35 1.13
N VAL A 166 -8.87 1.68 1.20
CA VAL A 166 -9.86 2.47 0.46
C VAL A 166 -9.16 3.68 -0.16
N GLY A 167 -9.27 3.84 -1.48
CA GLY A 167 -8.61 4.91 -2.22
C GLY A 167 -9.24 5.16 -3.59
N LEU A 168 -8.52 5.89 -4.45
CA LEU A 168 -8.92 6.16 -5.82
C LEU A 168 -8.07 5.37 -6.82
N ARG A 169 -8.67 5.04 -7.96
CA ARG A 169 -8.01 4.42 -9.10
C ARG A 169 -7.57 5.51 -10.07
N TYR A 170 -6.39 6.10 -9.80
CA TYR A 170 -5.85 7.12 -10.69
C TYR A 170 -5.40 6.52 -12.02
N HIS A 171 -5.65 7.25 -13.12
CA HIS A 171 -5.20 6.87 -14.45
C HIS A 171 -3.71 7.18 -14.64
N CYS A 172 -3.23 8.29 -14.06
CA CYS A 172 -1.85 8.76 -14.10
C CYS A 172 -1.41 9.22 -12.70
N GLY A 173 -1.16 8.29 -11.77
CA GLY A 173 -0.71 8.63 -10.41
C GLY A 173 0.78 8.98 -10.34
N LEU A 174 1.58 8.52 -11.31
CA LEU A 174 2.99 8.85 -11.50
C LEU A 174 3.17 9.60 -12.84
N PHE A 175 4.36 10.16 -13.04
CA PHE A 175 4.71 10.85 -14.28
C PHE A 175 5.97 10.24 -14.89
N HIS A 176 6.00 10.18 -16.21
CA HIS A 176 7.22 9.88 -16.95
C HIS A 176 8.13 11.09 -16.88
N GLN A 177 9.30 10.93 -16.28
CA GLN A 177 10.29 12.00 -16.13
C GLN A 177 11.20 12.05 -17.37
N ASN A 178 11.21 13.19 -18.05
CA ASN A 178 11.98 13.43 -19.26
C ASN A 178 12.84 14.70 -19.10
N PHE A 179 13.88 14.84 -19.94
CA PHE A 179 14.62 16.07 -20.05
C PHE A 179 14.40 16.68 -21.45
N LYS A 180 13.93 17.93 -21.49
CA LYS A 180 13.77 18.70 -22.70
C LYS A 180 14.54 20.02 -22.54
N ASN A 181 15.54 20.26 -23.38
CA ASN A 181 16.39 21.46 -23.28
C ASN A 181 17.08 21.63 -21.91
N ASN A 182 17.56 20.56 -21.30
CA ASN A 182 18.13 20.51 -19.95
C ASN A 182 17.19 20.90 -18.80
N ILE A 183 15.88 20.91 -19.06
CA ILE A 183 14.84 21.14 -18.06
C ILE A 183 14.08 19.83 -17.87
N GLN A 184 13.82 19.47 -16.62
CA GLN A 184 12.95 18.34 -16.28
C GLN A 184 11.55 18.61 -16.83
N ASN A 185 10.95 17.58 -17.42
CA ASN A 185 9.64 17.65 -18.03
C ASN A 185 8.88 16.35 -17.72
N GLU A 186 7.64 16.49 -17.28
CA GLU A 186 6.74 15.40 -16.95
C GLU A 186 5.79 15.14 -18.12
N THR A 187 5.51 13.86 -18.35
CA THR A 187 4.45 13.41 -19.25
C THR A 187 3.62 12.35 -18.55
N PRO A 188 2.36 12.13 -18.97
CA PRO A 188 1.51 11.10 -18.36
C PRO A 188 2.16 9.71 -18.44
N ASP A 189 2.01 8.93 -17.37
CA ASP A 189 2.43 7.52 -17.31
C ASP A 189 1.17 6.65 -17.16
N PHE A 190 0.63 6.22 -18.29
CA PHE A 190 -0.57 5.38 -18.34
C PHE A 190 -0.23 3.93 -17.98
N TRP A 191 -0.89 3.41 -16.97
CA TRP A 191 -0.66 2.05 -16.48
C TRP A 191 -1.89 1.14 -16.57
N LEU A 192 -3.07 1.72 -16.81
CA LEU A 192 -4.33 0.99 -16.88
C LEU A 192 -4.42 0.22 -18.21
N THR A 193 -4.11 -1.06 -18.14
CA THR A 193 -4.17 -2.00 -19.27
C THR A 193 -4.98 -3.23 -18.88
N ASP A 194 -5.27 -4.11 -19.83
CA ASP A 194 -5.90 -5.43 -19.57
C ASP A 194 -5.05 -6.31 -18.63
N ALA A 195 -3.77 -5.98 -18.50
CA ALA A 195 -2.82 -6.64 -17.59
C ALA A 195 -2.89 -6.13 -16.14
N CYS A 196 -3.73 -5.12 -15.85
CA CYS A 196 -3.88 -4.57 -14.51
C CYS A 196 -4.55 -5.57 -13.55
N ALA A 197 -3.99 -5.69 -12.34
CA ALA A 197 -4.51 -6.58 -11.30
C ALA A 197 -5.82 -6.09 -10.65
N ALA A 198 -6.14 -4.78 -10.74
CA ALA A 198 -7.36 -4.19 -10.20
C ALA A 198 -8.56 -4.52 -11.11
N ARG A 199 -9.57 -5.18 -10.56
CA ARG A 199 -10.74 -5.68 -11.31
C ARG A 199 -11.98 -4.85 -11.02
N ALA A 200 -12.67 -4.41 -12.07
CA ALA A 200 -13.98 -3.77 -11.95
C ALA A 200 -15.02 -4.72 -11.30
N THR A 201 -15.92 -4.15 -10.53
CA THR A 201 -17.11 -4.83 -9.99
C THR A 201 -18.37 -4.17 -10.54
N ASP A 202 -19.54 -4.81 -10.32
CA ASP A 202 -20.83 -4.21 -10.64
C ASP A 202 -21.31 -3.21 -9.57
N THR A 203 -20.55 -3.06 -8.47
CA THR A 203 -20.91 -2.16 -7.38
C THR A 203 -20.59 -0.72 -7.75
N VAL A 204 -21.59 0.14 -7.61
CA VAL A 204 -21.49 1.58 -7.88
C VAL A 204 -22.14 2.33 -6.73
N PHE A 205 -21.50 3.40 -6.25
CA PHE A 205 -22.03 4.27 -5.22
C PHE A 205 -22.30 5.68 -5.79
N PRO A 206 -23.48 6.27 -5.49
CA PRO A 206 -23.74 7.67 -5.86
C PRO A 206 -22.96 8.63 -4.97
N VAL A 207 -22.33 9.63 -5.56
CA VAL A 207 -21.62 10.69 -4.84
C VAL A 207 -22.10 12.05 -5.34
N SER A 208 -22.62 12.88 -4.43
CA SER A 208 -23.09 14.23 -4.74
C SER A 208 -21.95 15.24 -4.61
N LEU A 209 -21.58 15.88 -5.71
CA LEU A 209 -20.52 16.88 -5.82
C LEU A 209 -21.09 18.16 -6.46
N ALA A 210 -21.00 19.29 -5.79
CA ALA A 210 -21.55 20.57 -6.26
C ALA A 210 -23.01 20.48 -6.76
N GLY A 211 -23.84 19.68 -6.07
CA GLY A 211 -25.24 19.44 -6.42
C GLY A 211 -25.48 18.54 -7.62
N LYS A 212 -24.45 17.90 -8.17
CA LYS A 212 -24.54 16.89 -9.23
C LYS A 212 -24.17 15.52 -8.67
N GLU A 213 -24.85 14.47 -9.17
CA GLU A 213 -24.55 13.09 -8.81
C GLU A 213 -23.55 12.47 -9.77
N TYR A 214 -22.55 11.79 -9.23
CA TYR A 214 -21.52 11.04 -9.93
C TYR A 214 -21.54 9.59 -9.45
N SER A 215 -21.22 8.66 -10.36
CA SER A 215 -21.25 7.20 -10.08
C SER A 215 -19.84 6.69 -9.80
N ALA A 216 -19.54 6.41 -8.52
CA ALA A 216 -18.27 5.82 -8.11
C ALA A 216 -18.29 4.29 -8.29
N ARG A 217 -17.64 3.78 -9.33
CA ARG A 217 -17.47 2.34 -9.56
C ARG A 217 -16.37 1.79 -8.68
N LEU A 218 -16.66 0.66 -8.03
CA LEU A 218 -15.69 -0.05 -7.20
C LEU A 218 -14.83 -0.99 -8.04
N TYR A 219 -13.51 -0.87 -7.87
CA TYR A 219 -12.49 -1.80 -8.33
C TYR A 219 -11.85 -2.49 -7.14
N LYS A 220 -11.56 -3.77 -7.24
CA LYS A 220 -10.92 -4.56 -6.17
C LYS A 220 -9.56 -5.08 -6.60
N LEU A 221 -8.57 -4.91 -5.74
CA LEU A 221 -7.22 -5.42 -5.91
C LEU A 221 -6.88 -6.29 -4.70
N PRO A 222 -6.57 -7.59 -4.88
CA PRO A 222 -6.25 -8.47 -3.77
C PRO A 222 -4.89 -8.13 -3.16
N VAL A 223 -4.83 -8.08 -1.83
CA VAL A 223 -3.61 -7.90 -1.03
C VAL A 223 -3.33 -9.19 -0.28
N THR A 224 -2.38 -9.96 -0.77
CA THR A 224 -2.03 -11.27 -0.18
C THR A 224 -1.08 -11.10 1.00
N GLY A 225 -1.32 -11.82 2.09
CA GLY A 225 -0.40 -11.94 3.21
C GLY A 225 0.54 -13.14 3.08
N TYR A 226 1.71 -13.06 3.69
CA TYR A 226 2.66 -14.17 3.72
C TYR A 226 2.15 -15.28 4.66
N GLU A 227 1.67 -16.38 4.09
CA GLU A 227 0.97 -17.46 4.82
C GLU A 227 -0.19 -16.95 5.70
N GLY A 228 -0.74 -15.79 5.35
CA GLY A 228 -1.84 -15.13 6.04
C GLY A 228 -3.12 -15.14 5.22
N ARG A 229 -3.94 -14.12 5.44
CA ARG A 229 -5.18 -13.94 4.69
C ARG A 229 -4.95 -13.10 3.43
N THR A 230 -5.94 -13.08 2.54
CA THR A 230 -6.06 -12.07 1.48
C THR A 230 -7.08 -11.02 1.92
N ASN A 231 -6.63 -9.78 2.00
CA ASN A 231 -7.44 -8.57 2.17
C ASN A 231 -7.64 -7.88 0.80
N THR A 232 -8.33 -6.76 0.79
CA THR A 232 -8.65 -6.04 -0.45
C THR A 232 -8.19 -4.59 -0.39
N LEU A 233 -7.63 -4.08 -1.48
CA LEU A 233 -7.55 -2.65 -1.74
C LEU A 233 -8.75 -2.28 -2.64
N ASN A 234 -9.68 -1.52 -2.07
CA ASN A 234 -10.87 -1.01 -2.73
C ASN A 234 -10.54 0.36 -3.35
N LEU A 235 -10.71 0.47 -4.65
CA LEU A 235 -10.40 1.68 -5.41
C LEU A 235 -11.65 2.16 -6.12
N PHE A 236 -11.89 3.47 -6.09
CA PHE A 236 -13.02 4.08 -6.78
C PHE A 236 -12.58 4.86 -8.00
N ASP A 237 -13.40 4.83 -9.04
CA ASP A 237 -13.17 5.51 -10.30
C ASP A 237 -14.50 5.96 -10.92
N LEU A 238 -14.43 6.93 -11.85
CA LEU A 238 -15.55 7.30 -12.69
C LEU A 238 -15.42 6.65 -14.07
N ASP A 239 -16.49 5.98 -14.53
CA ASP A 239 -16.53 5.38 -15.87
C ASP A 239 -16.44 6.43 -17.01
N THR A 240 -16.58 7.74 -16.68
CA THR A 240 -16.58 8.85 -17.63
C THR A 240 -15.24 9.56 -17.77
N VAL A 241 -14.21 9.15 -16.98
CA VAL A 241 -12.88 9.74 -17.10
C VAL A 241 -12.31 9.49 -18.49
N ASP A 242 -11.72 10.53 -19.06
CA ASP A 242 -11.27 10.55 -20.46
C ASP A 242 -9.80 11.01 -20.53
N GLU A 243 -8.90 10.07 -20.72
CA GLU A 243 -7.45 10.33 -20.83
C GLU A 243 -7.10 11.24 -22.02
N SER A 244 -7.98 11.30 -23.04
CA SER A 244 -7.76 12.12 -24.23
C SER A 244 -7.87 13.63 -23.98
N VAL A 245 -8.38 14.05 -22.81
CA VAL A 245 -8.45 15.48 -22.44
C VAL A 245 -7.11 16.04 -22.00
N ILE A 246 -6.08 15.19 -21.79
CA ILE A 246 -4.74 15.63 -21.42
C ILE A 246 -4.08 16.32 -22.63
N GLY A 247 -3.73 17.58 -22.44
CA GLY A 247 -3.06 18.41 -23.44
C GLY A 247 -1.54 18.25 -23.43
N GLU A 248 -0.82 19.34 -23.77
CA GLU A 248 0.64 19.33 -23.76
C GLU A 248 1.18 19.10 -22.33
N GLY A 249 2.10 18.14 -22.20
CA GLY A 249 2.64 17.74 -20.90
C GLY A 249 1.59 17.02 -20.05
N ILE A 250 1.20 17.63 -18.94
CA ILE A 250 0.19 17.11 -17.99
C ILE A 250 -0.99 18.08 -17.79
N SER A 251 -1.18 19.02 -18.72
CA SER A 251 -2.24 20.03 -18.64
C SER A 251 -3.60 19.49 -19.10
N PHE A 252 -4.67 19.93 -18.45
CA PHE A 252 -6.05 19.59 -18.80
C PHE A 252 -7.02 20.64 -18.24
N ASP A 253 -8.27 20.63 -18.71
CA ASP A 253 -9.34 21.47 -18.14
C ASP A 253 -9.76 20.90 -16.77
N LYS A 254 -9.40 21.61 -15.69
CA LYS A 254 -9.69 21.22 -14.31
C LYS A 254 -11.18 21.31 -13.94
N LYS A 255 -12.02 21.96 -14.76
CA LYS A 255 -13.45 22.19 -14.49
C LYS A 255 -14.34 21.04 -14.94
N ASP A 256 -13.91 20.24 -15.89
CA ASP A 256 -14.70 19.09 -16.38
C ASP A 256 -14.50 17.87 -15.46
N ILE A 257 -15.10 17.96 -14.26
CA ILE A 257 -14.98 16.94 -13.22
C ILE A 257 -15.37 15.54 -13.71
N ALA A 258 -16.37 15.45 -14.59
CA ALA A 258 -16.80 14.17 -15.15
C ALA A 258 -15.70 13.44 -15.93
N LYS A 259 -14.76 14.20 -16.51
CA LYS A 259 -13.68 13.63 -17.33
C LYS A 259 -12.33 13.58 -16.65
N ASN A 260 -12.14 14.31 -15.55
CA ASN A 260 -10.81 14.51 -14.99
C ASN A 260 -10.63 14.05 -13.54
N LEU A 261 -11.72 13.69 -12.83
CA LEU A 261 -11.70 13.51 -11.38
C LEU A 261 -10.62 12.55 -10.88
N THR A 262 -10.37 11.45 -11.59
CA THR A 262 -9.37 10.43 -11.22
C THR A 262 -8.20 10.34 -12.21
N LEU A 263 -7.99 11.40 -13.04
CA LEU A 263 -6.86 11.40 -13.98
C LEU A 263 -5.51 11.38 -13.27
N PHE A 264 -5.26 12.35 -12.37
CA PHE A 264 -3.97 12.50 -11.70
C PHE A 264 -4.11 12.44 -10.18
N LEU A 265 -3.13 11.83 -9.51
CA LEU A 265 -3.08 11.73 -8.04
C LEU A 265 -3.02 13.11 -7.38
N TYR A 266 -2.12 13.98 -7.78
CA TYR A 266 -2.02 15.36 -7.32
C TYR A 266 -2.05 16.29 -8.52
N PRO A 267 -3.25 16.74 -8.92
CA PRO A 267 -3.35 17.75 -9.98
C PRO A 267 -2.67 19.04 -9.52
N ASP A 268 -2.17 19.83 -10.49
CA ASP A 268 -1.64 21.15 -10.21
C ASP A 268 -2.67 22.02 -9.48
N ASP A 269 -2.36 22.44 -8.26
CA ASP A 269 -3.23 23.23 -7.37
C ASP A 269 -2.74 24.68 -7.18
N SER A 270 -1.90 25.14 -8.09
CA SER A 270 -1.42 26.54 -8.11
C SER A 270 -2.55 27.54 -8.32
N ASP A 271 -3.63 27.14 -8.99
CA ASP A 271 -4.84 27.93 -9.22
C ASP A 271 -6.04 27.45 -8.36
N GLU A 272 -7.14 28.18 -8.42
CA GLU A 272 -8.36 27.88 -7.67
C GLU A 272 -9.02 26.58 -8.16
N ASP A 273 -9.10 26.38 -9.47
CA ASP A 273 -9.72 25.19 -10.06
C ASP A 273 -8.99 23.90 -9.64
N GLY A 274 -7.66 23.95 -9.56
CA GLY A 274 -6.86 22.81 -9.06
C GLY A 274 -7.09 22.53 -7.57
N ARG A 275 -7.21 23.58 -6.74
CA ARG A 275 -7.55 23.41 -5.32
C ARG A 275 -8.96 22.83 -5.12
N LEU A 276 -9.94 23.29 -5.90
CA LEU A 276 -11.28 22.71 -5.90
C LEU A 276 -11.25 21.25 -6.37
N LEU A 277 -10.49 20.90 -7.42
CA LEU A 277 -10.38 19.54 -7.91
C LEU A 277 -9.82 18.59 -6.84
N ARG A 278 -8.86 19.03 -6.00
CA ARG A 278 -8.40 18.23 -4.86
C ARG A 278 -9.53 17.94 -3.87
N ILE A 279 -10.38 18.91 -3.55
CA ILE A 279 -11.53 18.70 -2.67
C ILE A 279 -12.53 17.71 -3.32
N TYR A 280 -12.78 17.85 -4.63
CA TYR A 280 -13.60 16.89 -5.38
C TYR A 280 -13.07 15.45 -5.26
N GLN A 281 -11.78 15.25 -5.46
CA GLN A 281 -11.13 13.94 -5.34
C GLN A 281 -11.26 13.36 -3.93
N GLN A 282 -10.93 14.15 -2.91
CA GLN A 282 -10.99 13.74 -1.51
C GLN A 282 -12.40 13.33 -1.11
N TYR A 283 -13.40 14.15 -1.43
CA TYR A 283 -14.77 13.83 -1.06
C TYR A 283 -15.33 12.65 -1.86
N PHE A 284 -15.01 12.53 -3.15
CA PHE A 284 -15.41 11.36 -3.95
C PHE A 284 -14.90 10.06 -3.33
N MET A 285 -13.64 10.04 -2.91
CA MET A 285 -13.03 8.89 -2.22
C MET A 285 -13.74 8.56 -0.91
N VAL A 286 -13.94 9.54 -0.04
CA VAL A 286 -14.49 9.28 1.30
C VAL A 286 -15.97 8.99 1.28
N SER A 287 -16.76 9.62 0.40
CA SER A 287 -18.20 9.36 0.29
C SER A 287 -18.46 7.94 -0.23
N ALA A 288 -17.78 7.53 -1.30
CA ALA A 288 -17.86 6.16 -1.81
C ALA A 288 -17.33 5.15 -0.77
N GLY A 289 -16.22 5.47 -0.10
CA GLY A 289 -15.64 4.65 0.96
C GLY A 289 -16.56 4.47 2.16
N ALA A 290 -17.18 5.54 2.65
CA ALA A 290 -18.12 5.49 3.77
C ALA A 290 -19.35 4.62 3.43
N GLN A 291 -19.92 4.76 2.23
CA GLN A 291 -21.03 3.94 1.76
C GLN A 291 -20.64 2.46 1.66
N LEU A 292 -19.44 2.14 1.15
CA LEU A 292 -18.91 0.77 1.13
C LEU A 292 -18.79 0.20 2.55
N ILE A 293 -18.21 0.95 3.48
CA ILE A 293 -18.00 0.52 4.87
C ILE A 293 -19.34 0.23 5.53
N LEU A 294 -20.30 1.14 5.44
CA LEU A 294 -21.64 0.94 6.01
C LEU A 294 -22.32 -0.28 5.39
N SER A 295 -22.31 -0.42 4.05
CA SER A 295 -22.94 -1.56 3.38
C SER A 295 -22.33 -2.91 3.81
N GLU A 296 -21.00 -2.99 3.95
CA GLU A 296 -20.32 -4.19 4.43
C GLU A 296 -20.60 -4.48 5.91
N CYS A 297 -20.70 -3.45 6.77
CA CYS A 297 -21.04 -3.62 8.18
C CYS A 297 -22.48 -4.10 8.35
N ILE A 298 -23.43 -3.50 7.64
CA ILE A 298 -24.84 -3.93 7.65
C ILE A 298 -24.99 -5.37 7.15
N ALA A 299 -24.27 -5.75 6.09
CA ALA A 299 -24.27 -7.12 5.60
C ALA A 299 -23.73 -8.14 6.63
N ARG A 300 -22.95 -7.69 7.61
CA ARG A 300 -22.44 -8.50 8.74
C ARG A 300 -23.32 -8.45 9.98
N GLY A 301 -24.43 -7.69 9.97
CA GLY A 301 -25.40 -7.60 11.05
C GLY A 301 -25.30 -6.34 11.93
N CYS A 302 -24.51 -5.34 11.55
CA CYS A 302 -24.49 -4.02 12.19
C CYS A 302 -25.86 -3.33 12.05
N ASN A 303 -26.26 -2.58 13.05
CA ASN A 303 -27.51 -1.81 13.09
C ASN A 303 -27.30 -0.29 13.05
N TYR A 304 -26.16 0.19 12.58
CA TYR A 304 -25.63 1.55 12.61
C TYR A 304 -25.21 2.06 14.00
N HIS A 305 -25.96 1.82 15.07
CA HIS A 305 -25.65 2.25 16.45
C HIS A 305 -24.38 1.58 16.99
N ASP A 306 -24.08 0.36 16.56
CA ASP A 306 -22.91 -0.43 16.96
C ASP A 306 -21.78 -0.46 15.91
N LEU A 307 -21.74 0.53 15.00
CA LEU A 307 -20.75 0.60 13.92
C LEU A 307 -19.31 0.43 14.43
N ALA A 308 -18.97 1.01 15.57
CA ALA A 308 -17.64 0.92 16.17
C ALA A 308 -17.23 -0.50 16.57
N ASP A 309 -18.16 -1.43 16.75
CA ASP A 309 -17.89 -2.85 17.00
C ASP A 309 -17.59 -3.62 15.72
N TYR A 310 -18.00 -3.10 14.57
CA TYR A 310 -17.84 -3.72 13.25
C TYR A 310 -16.72 -3.10 12.43
N ALA A 311 -16.47 -1.80 12.57
CA ALA A 311 -15.49 -1.05 11.79
C ALA A 311 -14.51 -0.27 12.65
N ALA A 312 -13.25 -0.22 12.21
CA ALA A 312 -12.27 0.78 12.59
C ALA A 312 -11.84 1.51 11.31
N ILE A 313 -11.88 2.82 11.30
CA ILE A 313 -11.49 3.64 10.14
C ILE A 313 -10.21 4.38 10.48
N GLN A 314 -9.15 4.10 9.72
CA GLN A 314 -7.90 4.82 9.84
C GLN A 314 -7.81 5.90 8.77
N ILE A 315 -7.78 7.15 9.19
CA ILE A 315 -7.61 8.35 8.36
C ILE A 315 -6.11 8.56 8.16
N ASN A 316 -5.63 8.37 6.92
CA ASN A 316 -4.21 8.48 6.60
C ASN A 316 -3.89 9.88 6.08
N ASP A 317 -3.31 10.72 6.95
CA ASP A 317 -3.18 12.16 6.79
C ASP A 317 -4.55 12.87 6.68
N THR A 318 -4.57 14.13 6.24
CA THR A 318 -5.78 14.96 6.19
C THR A 318 -6.63 14.78 4.94
N HIS A 319 -6.13 14.11 3.93
CA HIS A 319 -6.87 13.91 2.67
C HIS A 319 -8.23 13.20 2.86
N PRO A 320 -8.38 12.20 3.77
CA PRO A 320 -9.67 11.56 4.02
C PRO A 320 -10.50 12.21 5.14
N SER A 321 -10.11 13.33 5.73
CA SER A 321 -10.78 13.93 6.92
C SER A 321 -12.28 14.12 6.75
N MET A 322 -12.75 14.41 5.53
CA MET A 322 -14.18 14.54 5.24
C MET A 322 -15.00 13.26 5.50
N VAL A 323 -14.35 12.12 5.79
CA VAL A 323 -15.07 10.89 6.19
C VAL A 323 -15.83 11.09 7.50
N ILE A 324 -15.34 11.95 8.41
CA ILE A 324 -15.99 12.27 9.67
C ILE A 324 -17.37 12.90 9.44
N PRO A 325 -17.49 14.09 8.82
CA PRO A 325 -18.79 14.68 8.58
C PRO A 325 -19.65 13.87 7.59
N GLU A 326 -19.07 13.14 6.66
CA GLU A 326 -19.82 12.30 5.74
C GLU A 326 -20.46 11.10 6.44
N LEU A 327 -19.75 10.39 7.32
CA LEU A 327 -20.35 9.31 8.12
C LEU A 327 -21.44 9.82 9.02
N ILE A 328 -21.26 10.98 9.70
CA ILE A 328 -22.31 11.62 10.49
C ILE A 328 -23.53 11.87 9.61
N ARG A 329 -23.35 12.47 8.43
CA ARG A 329 -24.43 12.72 7.49
C ARG A 329 -25.18 11.45 7.11
N LEU A 330 -24.44 10.38 6.78
CA LEU A 330 -25.03 9.11 6.40
C LEU A 330 -25.78 8.45 7.55
N LEU A 331 -25.24 8.48 8.77
CA LEU A 331 -25.91 7.96 9.96
C LEU A 331 -27.21 8.74 10.27
N MET A 332 -27.19 10.06 10.14
CA MET A 332 -28.40 10.88 10.31
C MET A 332 -29.49 10.58 9.27
N LEU A 333 -29.13 10.13 8.06
CA LEU A 333 -30.12 9.64 7.06
C LEU A 333 -30.78 8.33 7.48
N HIS A 334 -30.23 7.64 8.50
CA HIS A 334 -30.77 6.41 9.08
C HIS A 334 -31.35 6.65 10.49
N ASP A 335 -31.90 7.85 10.72
CA ASP A 335 -32.63 8.26 11.94
C ASP A 335 -31.76 8.25 13.23
N ILE A 336 -30.42 8.32 13.11
CA ILE A 336 -29.53 8.54 14.25
C ILE A 336 -29.39 10.04 14.48
N ASP A 337 -29.58 10.50 15.73
CA ASP A 337 -29.40 11.90 16.02
C ASP A 337 -27.94 12.36 15.92
N PHE A 338 -27.72 13.68 15.86
CA PHE A 338 -26.40 14.25 15.61
C PHE A 338 -25.40 13.88 16.72
N GLU A 339 -25.81 13.97 17.97
CA GLU A 339 -24.96 13.73 19.14
C GLU A 339 -24.50 12.27 19.18
N GLU A 340 -25.43 11.34 18.95
CA GLU A 340 -25.11 9.90 18.86
C GLU A 340 -24.22 9.61 17.64
N ALA A 341 -24.51 10.19 16.46
CA ALA A 341 -23.70 10.01 15.26
C ALA A 341 -22.26 10.50 15.46
N VAL A 342 -22.05 11.63 16.15
CA VAL A 342 -20.72 12.15 16.51
C VAL A 342 -19.98 11.15 17.41
N GLN A 343 -20.66 10.56 18.40
CA GLN A 343 -20.03 9.58 19.29
C GLN A 343 -19.64 8.31 18.52
N ILE A 344 -20.55 7.75 17.72
CA ILE A 344 -20.30 6.56 16.89
C ILE A 344 -19.07 6.80 15.99
N VAL A 345 -19.01 7.94 15.29
CA VAL A 345 -17.91 8.28 14.39
C VAL A 345 -16.61 8.48 15.16
N THR A 346 -16.65 9.14 16.33
CA THR A 346 -15.49 9.31 17.20
C THR A 346 -14.90 7.95 17.62
N ASP A 347 -15.73 6.99 18.00
CA ASP A 347 -15.31 5.65 18.44
C ASP A 347 -14.85 4.77 17.27
N THR A 348 -15.27 5.10 16.06
CA THR A 348 -14.92 4.35 14.84
C THR A 348 -13.62 4.85 14.19
N CYS A 349 -13.35 6.17 14.22
CA CYS A 349 -12.26 6.81 13.49
C CYS A 349 -10.98 6.96 14.32
N ALA A 350 -9.84 6.84 13.67
CA ALA A 350 -8.51 7.16 14.17
C ALA A 350 -7.73 7.93 13.11
N TYR A 351 -6.86 8.84 13.53
CA TYR A 351 -6.11 9.73 12.65
C TYR A 351 -4.61 9.47 12.71
N THR A 352 -3.97 9.37 11.54
CA THR A 352 -2.50 9.33 11.40
C THR A 352 -2.03 10.65 10.82
N ASN A 353 -1.22 11.38 11.59
CA ASN A 353 -0.57 12.61 11.11
C ASN A 353 0.81 12.29 10.52
N HIS A 354 1.11 12.87 9.35
CA HIS A 354 2.41 12.75 8.68
C HIS A 354 3.21 14.06 8.71
N THR A 355 2.56 15.18 8.90
CA THR A 355 3.10 16.53 8.73
C THR A 355 3.54 17.12 10.06
N ILE A 356 4.76 17.71 10.11
CA ILE A 356 5.30 18.41 11.27
C ILE A 356 5.39 19.93 11.09
N LEU A 357 4.94 20.45 9.93
CA LEU A 357 4.91 21.89 9.65
C LEU A 357 3.47 22.38 9.68
N ALA A 358 3.18 23.31 10.59
CA ALA A 358 1.81 23.85 10.75
C ALA A 358 1.26 24.47 9.46
N GLU A 359 2.13 25.07 8.63
CA GLU A 359 1.73 25.66 7.34
C GLU A 359 1.29 24.60 6.33
N ALA A 360 1.81 23.39 6.44
CA ALA A 360 1.52 22.28 5.54
C ALA A 360 0.34 21.41 6.00
N LEU A 361 -0.21 21.64 7.20
CA LEU A 361 -1.47 21.02 7.62
C LEU A 361 -2.61 21.54 6.74
N GLU A 362 -3.32 20.61 6.11
CA GLU A 362 -4.35 20.95 5.12
C GLU A 362 -5.50 21.73 5.75
N LYS A 363 -5.85 22.79 5.09
CA LYS A 363 -6.94 23.69 5.49
C LYS A 363 -7.59 24.30 4.26
N TRP A 364 -8.90 24.46 4.28
CA TRP A 364 -9.66 24.95 3.14
C TRP A 364 -10.48 26.18 3.48
N PRO A 365 -10.48 27.22 2.65
CA PRO A 365 -11.45 28.29 2.75
C PRO A 365 -12.86 27.72 2.76
N ARG A 366 -13.71 28.16 3.70
CA ARG A 366 -15.09 27.68 3.86
C ARG A 366 -15.86 27.67 2.53
N HIS A 367 -15.73 28.72 1.72
CA HIS A 367 -16.45 28.84 0.46
C HIS A 367 -16.06 27.76 -0.58
N TYR A 368 -14.86 27.15 -0.49
CA TYR A 368 -14.49 26.01 -1.33
C TYR A 368 -15.31 24.77 -0.97
N LEU A 369 -15.46 24.51 0.34
CA LEU A 369 -16.29 23.39 0.81
C LEU A 369 -17.78 23.65 0.51
N GLU A 370 -18.26 24.90 0.65
CA GLU A 370 -19.63 25.29 0.28
C GLU A 370 -19.88 25.07 -1.22
N THR A 371 -18.85 25.24 -2.07
CA THR A 371 -18.95 25.02 -3.52
C THR A 371 -18.98 23.54 -3.86
N VAL A 372 -18.10 22.73 -3.27
CA VAL A 372 -17.91 21.31 -3.65
C VAL A 372 -18.83 20.38 -2.88
N VAL A 373 -18.98 20.61 -1.56
CA VAL A 373 -19.67 19.71 -0.61
C VAL A 373 -20.66 20.49 0.27
N PRO A 374 -21.61 21.26 -0.29
CA PRO A 374 -22.53 22.10 0.48
C PRO A 374 -23.32 21.32 1.51
N GLN A 375 -23.57 20.03 1.27
CA GLN A 375 -24.29 19.12 2.18
C GLN A 375 -23.51 18.80 3.47
N LEU A 376 -22.20 18.98 3.50
CA LEU A 376 -21.39 18.76 4.71
C LEU A 376 -21.27 19.99 5.59
N MET A 377 -21.42 21.18 5.03
CA MET A 377 -21.20 22.43 5.78
C MET A 377 -22.05 22.56 7.05
N PRO A 378 -23.37 22.25 7.05
CA PRO A 378 -24.16 22.30 8.27
C PRO A 378 -23.67 21.36 9.38
N ILE A 379 -23.05 20.22 8.99
CA ILE A 379 -22.46 19.27 9.93
C ILE A 379 -21.13 19.79 10.47
N ILE A 380 -20.26 20.30 9.57
CA ILE A 380 -18.96 20.88 9.95
C ILE A 380 -19.16 22.07 10.91
N GLU A 381 -20.18 22.92 10.68
CA GLU A 381 -20.53 24.03 11.58
C GLU A 381 -20.95 23.54 12.97
N LYS A 382 -21.76 22.47 13.04
CA LYS A 382 -22.14 21.86 14.31
C LYS A 382 -20.93 21.22 15.00
N LEU A 383 -20.05 20.56 14.26
CA LEU A 383 -18.80 20.01 14.79
C LEU A 383 -17.90 21.10 15.35
N ASP A 384 -17.78 22.24 14.66
CA ASP A 384 -17.05 23.41 15.15
C ASP A 384 -17.63 23.96 16.45
N ALA A 385 -18.96 24.05 16.55
CA ALA A 385 -19.63 24.46 17.78
C ALA A 385 -19.28 23.50 18.94
N VAL A 386 -19.38 22.19 18.73
CA VAL A 386 -18.99 21.16 19.73
C VAL A 386 -17.52 21.27 20.09
N ALA A 387 -16.63 21.51 19.14
CA ALA A 387 -15.20 21.68 19.41
C ALA A 387 -14.93 22.92 20.29
N LYS A 388 -15.60 24.04 20.03
CA LYS A 388 -15.52 25.29 20.83
C LYS A 388 -16.08 25.16 22.25
N GLU A 389 -17.01 24.26 22.49
CA GLU A 389 -17.49 23.95 23.82
C GLU A 389 -16.46 23.15 24.67
N ARG A 390 -15.54 22.44 24.02
CA ARG A 390 -14.51 21.61 24.67
C ARG A 390 -13.30 22.39 25.15
N THR A 391 -13.05 23.58 24.60
CA THR A 391 -11.89 24.41 24.96
C THR A 391 -12.14 25.88 24.66
N GLU A 392 -11.56 26.76 25.51
CA GLU A 392 -11.54 28.21 25.30
C GLU A 392 -10.41 28.65 24.33
N ASP A 393 -9.51 27.74 23.96
CA ASP A 393 -8.41 28.01 23.02
C ASP A 393 -8.94 28.06 21.58
N ALA A 394 -9.17 29.27 21.09
CA ALA A 394 -9.67 29.51 19.73
C ALA A 394 -8.74 28.98 18.63
N SER A 395 -7.45 28.72 18.92
CA SER A 395 -6.51 28.17 17.95
C SER A 395 -6.81 26.71 17.61
N LEU A 396 -7.60 26.02 18.44
CA LEU A 396 -7.98 24.62 18.25
C LEU A 396 -9.35 24.45 17.55
N ALA A 397 -10.00 25.54 17.16
CA ALA A 397 -11.29 25.50 16.47
C ALA A 397 -11.20 24.77 15.14
N VAL A 398 -12.29 24.12 14.72
CA VAL A 398 -12.38 23.50 13.38
C VAL A 398 -12.51 24.58 12.31
N ILE A 399 -13.31 25.63 12.58
CA ILE A 399 -13.42 26.81 11.71
C ILE A 399 -12.82 28.00 12.44
N ASP A 400 -11.76 28.57 11.88
CA ASP A 400 -11.08 29.72 12.48
C ASP A 400 -11.81 31.06 12.19
N GLN A 401 -11.29 32.14 12.80
CA GLN A 401 -11.84 33.49 12.63
C GLN A 401 -11.79 34.01 11.19
N ASN A 402 -10.93 33.44 10.33
CA ASN A 402 -10.79 33.80 8.91
C ASN A 402 -11.70 32.93 8.01
N GLN A 403 -12.61 32.16 8.59
CA GLN A 403 -13.49 31.23 7.88
C GLN A 403 -12.69 30.17 7.07
N VAL A 404 -11.62 29.64 7.68
CA VAL A 404 -10.84 28.53 7.15
C VAL A 404 -11.13 27.29 7.98
N VAL A 405 -11.41 26.17 7.31
CA VAL A 405 -11.69 24.88 7.92
C VAL A 405 -10.39 24.10 8.03
N HIS A 406 -10.00 23.73 9.25
CA HIS A 406 -8.79 22.98 9.56
C HIS A 406 -9.08 21.49 9.61
N MET A 407 -8.60 20.74 8.63
CA MET A 407 -8.92 19.32 8.48
C MET A 407 -8.37 18.48 9.63
N ALA A 408 -7.10 18.68 10.01
CA ALA A 408 -6.47 17.98 11.15
C ALA A 408 -7.17 18.27 12.50
N HIS A 409 -7.68 19.49 12.68
CA HIS A 409 -8.41 19.83 13.93
C HIS A 409 -9.70 18.99 14.04
N MET A 410 -10.42 18.86 12.94
CA MET A 410 -11.62 18.01 12.89
C MET A 410 -11.27 16.54 13.19
N ASP A 411 -10.18 16.02 12.57
CA ASP A 411 -9.74 14.66 12.83
C ASP A 411 -9.39 14.41 14.30
N ILE A 412 -8.66 15.33 14.95
CA ILE A 412 -8.24 15.17 16.34
C ILE A 412 -9.40 15.28 17.30
N HIS A 413 -10.34 16.23 17.09
CA HIS A 413 -11.51 16.39 17.94
C HIS A 413 -12.42 15.15 17.87
N PHE A 414 -12.64 14.58 16.68
CA PHE A 414 -13.68 13.58 16.41
C PHE A 414 -13.12 12.21 15.99
N SER A 415 -11.95 11.85 16.52
CA SER A 415 -11.42 10.48 16.50
C SER A 415 -11.02 10.04 17.92
N HIS A 416 -10.93 8.74 18.15
CA HIS A 416 -10.50 8.19 19.45
C HIS A 416 -8.97 8.13 19.60
N SER A 417 -8.21 8.26 18.51
CA SER A 417 -6.74 8.10 18.51
C SER A 417 -6.09 8.96 17.44
N THR A 418 -4.98 9.59 17.80
CA THR A 418 -4.11 10.35 16.89
C THR A 418 -2.70 9.83 17.03
N ASN A 419 -2.08 9.38 15.93
CA ASN A 419 -0.71 8.91 15.97
C ASN A 419 0.23 9.67 15.03
N GLY A 420 1.48 9.84 15.49
CA GLY A 420 2.61 10.15 14.62
C GLY A 420 3.21 8.87 14.04
N VAL A 421 4.13 9.02 13.07
CA VAL A 421 4.68 7.92 12.26
C VAL A 421 6.11 7.51 12.66
N ALA A 422 6.69 8.14 13.66
CA ALA A 422 7.97 7.79 14.30
C ALA A 422 7.99 8.36 15.72
N ALA A 423 8.82 7.80 16.62
CA ALA A 423 8.91 8.26 18.00
C ALA A 423 9.25 9.76 18.10
N LEU A 424 10.29 10.19 17.37
CA LEU A 424 10.68 11.61 17.33
C LEU A 424 9.58 12.50 16.72
N HIS A 425 8.97 12.06 15.63
CA HIS A 425 7.84 12.77 15.00
C HIS A 425 6.69 12.96 15.99
N THR A 426 6.29 11.90 16.68
CA THR A 426 5.23 11.95 17.69
C THR A 426 5.58 12.89 18.85
N GLN A 427 6.83 12.92 19.26
CA GLN A 427 7.31 13.85 20.29
C GLN A 427 7.20 15.30 19.83
N ILE A 428 7.62 15.61 18.60
CA ILE A 428 7.49 16.95 18.01
C ILE A 428 6.03 17.39 17.97
N LEU A 429 5.13 16.50 17.54
CA LEU A 429 3.68 16.79 17.54
C LEU A 429 3.17 17.18 18.92
N LYS A 430 3.57 16.46 19.98
CA LYS A 430 3.15 16.69 21.36
C LYS A 430 3.72 17.97 21.97
N GLU A 431 4.95 18.33 21.58
CA GLU A 431 5.70 19.43 22.20
C GLU A 431 5.55 20.76 21.44
N SER A 432 5.23 20.71 20.14
CA SER A 432 5.13 21.91 19.31
C SER A 432 3.84 21.95 18.48
N GLU A 433 3.76 21.23 17.37
CA GLU A 433 2.76 21.46 16.33
C GLU A 433 1.30 21.23 16.78
N LEU A 434 1.09 20.22 17.61
CA LEU A 434 -0.23 19.85 18.14
C LEU A 434 -0.25 19.89 19.67
N ALA A 435 0.63 20.72 20.29
CA ALA A 435 0.76 20.82 21.74
C ALA A 435 -0.57 21.20 22.43
N GLY A 436 -1.33 22.13 21.87
CA GLY A 436 -2.65 22.50 22.38
C GLY A 436 -3.61 21.31 22.40
N PHE A 437 -3.66 20.53 21.34
CA PHE A 437 -4.45 19.29 21.28
C PHE A 437 -3.94 18.22 22.23
N TYR A 438 -2.61 18.08 22.38
CA TYR A 438 -2.04 17.14 23.35
C TYR A 438 -2.39 17.50 24.79
N HIS A 439 -2.44 18.78 25.13
CA HIS A 439 -2.92 19.22 26.46
C HIS A 439 -4.40 18.94 26.67
N LEU A 440 -5.21 19.06 25.62
CA LEU A 440 -6.66 18.81 25.67
C LEU A 440 -7.00 17.31 25.71
N TYR A 441 -6.26 16.48 24.95
CA TYR A 441 -6.52 15.04 24.76
C TYR A 441 -5.22 14.19 24.87
N PRO A 442 -4.52 14.19 26.01
CA PRO A 442 -3.23 13.51 26.12
C PRO A 442 -3.32 12.00 25.84
N GLU A 443 -4.45 11.38 26.14
CA GLU A 443 -4.71 9.95 25.95
C GLU A 443 -4.85 9.53 24.48
N LYS A 444 -5.22 10.45 23.58
CA LYS A 444 -5.37 10.16 22.15
C LYS A 444 -4.01 9.99 21.46
N PHE A 445 -2.96 10.67 21.95
CA PHE A 445 -1.67 10.77 21.24
C PHE A 445 -0.76 9.57 21.48
N ASN A 446 -0.43 8.87 20.42
CA ASN A 446 0.45 7.71 20.48
C ASN A 446 1.38 7.64 19.24
N ASN A 447 2.33 6.72 19.26
CA ASN A 447 3.25 6.49 18.15
C ASN A 447 2.95 5.16 17.45
N LYS A 448 2.91 5.20 16.13
CA LYS A 448 2.93 4.02 15.25
C LYS A 448 4.08 4.18 14.26
N THR A 449 5.24 3.62 14.59
CA THR A 449 6.42 3.68 13.72
C THR A 449 6.12 3.00 12.40
N ASN A 450 6.56 3.63 11.31
CA ASN A 450 6.43 3.09 9.97
C ASN A 450 7.05 1.69 9.87
N GLY A 451 6.33 0.79 9.23
CA GLY A 451 6.83 -0.54 8.87
C GLY A 451 7.40 -0.58 7.45
N ILE A 452 7.94 -1.72 7.09
CA ILE A 452 8.39 -2.02 5.73
C ILE A 452 7.89 -3.39 5.29
N THR A 453 7.65 -3.56 4.00
CA THR A 453 7.41 -4.87 3.39
C THR A 453 8.76 -5.56 3.22
N PHE A 454 9.36 -6.05 4.32
CA PHE A 454 10.73 -6.58 4.31
C PHE A 454 10.88 -7.83 3.43
N ARG A 455 9.84 -8.62 3.21
CA ARG A 455 9.86 -9.75 2.28
C ARG A 455 10.22 -9.31 0.88
N ARG A 456 9.60 -8.23 0.37
CA ARG A 456 9.97 -7.63 -0.91
C ARG A 456 11.41 -7.14 -0.91
N TRP A 457 11.78 -6.33 0.08
CA TRP A 457 13.08 -5.64 0.13
C TRP A 457 14.22 -6.50 0.64
N LEU A 458 13.94 -7.64 1.30
CA LEU A 458 14.93 -8.58 1.79
C LEU A 458 14.91 -9.88 0.98
N LEU A 459 13.80 -10.63 0.98
CA LEU A 459 13.76 -11.97 0.35
C LEU A 459 13.98 -11.88 -1.16
N LYS A 460 13.32 -10.92 -1.84
CA LYS A 460 13.45 -10.73 -3.30
C LYS A 460 14.73 -9.99 -3.65
N CYS A 461 14.99 -8.85 -3.01
CA CYS A 461 16.06 -7.93 -3.43
C CYS A 461 17.44 -8.30 -2.88
N ASN A 462 17.52 -9.06 -1.78
CA ASN A 462 18.81 -9.42 -1.17
C ASN A 462 18.85 -10.89 -0.69
N PRO A 463 18.77 -11.86 -1.63
CA PRO A 463 18.73 -13.28 -1.29
C PRO A 463 19.98 -13.74 -0.53
N ALA A 464 21.16 -13.18 -0.79
CA ALA A 464 22.39 -13.53 -0.07
C ALA A 464 22.31 -13.15 1.42
N LEU A 465 21.77 -11.95 1.73
CA LEU A 465 21.54 -11.54 3.12
C LEU A 465 20.43 -12.37 3.76
N THR A 466 19.38 -12.70 3.03
CA THR A 466 18.30 -13.58 3.50
C THR A 466 18.84 -14.93 3.94
N CYS A 467 19.67 -15.59 3.12
CA CYS A 467 20.30 -16.86 3.47
C CYS A 467 21.19 -16.76 4.70
N GLU A 468 21.95 -15.67 4.85
CA GLU A 468 22.78 -15.46 6.04
C GLU A 468 21.92 -15.31 7.30
N ILE A 469 20.89 -14.48 7.27
CA ILE A 469 19.95 -14.33 8.39
C ILE A 469 19.31 -15.68 8.74
N GLU A 470 18.84 -16.41 7.73
CA GLU A 470 18.19 -17.73 7.94
C GLU A 470 19.15 -18.75 8.58
N SER A 471 20.45 -18.71 8.21
CA SER A 471 21.47 -19.58 8.82
C SER A 471 21.73 -19.26 10.30
N LEU A 472 21.55 -17.99 10.71
CA LEU A 472 21.81 -17.52 12.08
C LEU A 472 20.61 -17.71 13.02
N ILE A 473 19.40 -17.43 12.55
CA ILE A 473 18.21 -17.35 13.40
C ILE A 473 17.02 -18.22 12.94
N GLY A 474 17.17 -18.98 11.84
CA GLY A 474 16.09 -19.76 11.24
C GLY A 474 15.15 -18.93 10.37
N SER A 475 14.11 -19.55 9.82
CA SER A 475 13.20 -18.94 8.82
C SER A 475 12.00 -18.19 9.42
N GLY A 476 11.79 -18.21 10.72
CA GLY A 476 10.60 -17.65 11.39
C GLY A 476 10.40 -16.15 11.14
N PHE A 477 11.51 -15.40 10.98
CA PHE A 477 11.46 -13.95 10.69
C PHE A 477 10.70 -13.62 9.38
N LYS A 478 10.57 -14.56 8.45
CA LYS A 478 9.83 -14.35 7.19
C LYS A 478 8.35 -14.06 7.45
N LYS A 479 7.81 -14.58 8.53
CA LYS A 479 6.43 -14.39 8.99
C LYS A 479 6.34 -13.37 10.13
N ASP A 480 7.20 -13.48 11.12
CA ASP A 480 7.26 -12.60 12.29
C ASP A 480 8.57 -11.82 12.30
N ALA A 481 8.52 -10.56 11.86
CA ALA A 481 9.67 -9.67 11.82
C ALA A 481 10.32 -9.44 13.21
N SER A 482 9.60 -9.66 14.31
CA SER A 482 10.14 -9.50 15.66
C SER A 482 11.29 -10.48 15.96
N GLU A 483 11.34 -11.60 15.26
CA GLU A 483 12.41 -12.59 15.35
C GLU A 483 13.78 -12.04 14.89
N LEU A 484 13.80 -10.98 14.06
CA LEU A 484 15.05 -10.32 13.68
C LEU A 484 15.81 -9.77 14.89
N LYS A 485 15.17 -9.54 16.04
CA LYS A 485 15.84 -9.19 17.30
C LYS A 485 16.85 -10.24 17.77
N LYS A 486 16.71 -11.50 17.36
CA LYS A 486 17.68 -12.57 17.66
C LYS A 486 19.06 -12.27 17.08
N LEU A 487 19.15 -11.44 16.03
CA LEU A 487 20.42 -10.99 15.44
C LEU A 487 21.26 -10.15 16.40
N LEU A 488 20.67 -9.56 17.44
CA LEU A 488 21.42 -8.84 18.48
C LEU A 488 22.46 -9.70 19.20
N ALA A 489 22.28 -11.03 19.19
CA ALA A 489 23.27 -11.95 19.75
C ALA A 489 24.58 -12.04 18.93
N TYR A 490 24.60 -11.50 17.71
CA TYR A 490 25.73 -11.58 16.76
C TYR A 490 26.39 -10.23 16.49
N THR A 491 26.05 -9.19 17.25
CA THR A 491 26.56 -7.81 17.03
C THR A 491 28.07 -7.70 17.09
N ASP A 492 28.73 -8.55 17.89
CA ASP A 492 30.18 -8.54 18.10
C ASP A 492 30.88 -9.76 17.43
N ASP A 493 30.13 -10.62 16.74
CA ASP A 493 30.70 -11.80 16.05
C ASP A 493 31.43 -11.36 14.76
N GLN A 494 32.76 -11.42 14.79
CA GLN A 494 33.61 -10.98 13.69
C GLN A 494 33.39 -11.77 12.39
N ASN A 495 33.03 -13.06 12.47
CA ASN A 495 32.75 -13.86 11.28
C ASN A 495 31.45 -13.42 10.61
N VAL A 496 30.42 -13.13 11.41
CA VAL A 496 29.14 -12.58 10.91
C VAL A 496 29.35 -11.20 10.29
N LEU A 497 30.08 -10.30 10.97
CA LEU A 497 30.36 -8.95 10.47
C LEU A 497 31.16 -8.99 9.15
N GLN A 498 32.17 -9.88 9.07
CA GLN A 498 32.91 -10.09 7.81
C GLN A 498 31.99 -10.59 6.70
N LYS A 499 31.11 -11.57 6.99
CA LYS A 499 30.17 -12.13 6.01
C LYS A 499 29.21 -11.08 5.49
N LEU A 500 28.65 -10.23 6.36
CA LEU A 500 27.80 -9.09 5.97
C LEU A 500 28.55 -8.11 5.05
N SER A 501 29.81 -7.82 5.36
CA SER A 501 30.66 -6.95 4.53
C SER A 501 30.91 -7.56 3.15
N GLU A 502 31.14 -8.86 3.05
CA GLU A 502 31.31 -9.59 1.78
C GLU A 502 30.02 -9.53 0.93
N ILE A 503 28.86 -9.78 1.53
CA ILE A 503 27.54 -9.70 0.87
C ILE A 503 27.31 -8.29 0.32
N LYS A 504 27.55 -7.27 1.14
CA LYS A 504 27.42 -5.86 0.72
C LYS A 504 28.35 -5.52 -0.44
N LYS A 505 29.60 -5.98 -0.39
CA LYS A 505 30.59 -5.78 -1.47
C LYS A 505 30.12 -6.44 -2.77
N GLN A 506 29.64 -7.69 -2.73
CA GLN A 506 29.13 -8.41 -3.91
C GLN A 506 27.95 -7.68 -4.55
N ASN A 507 27.01 -7.17 -3.74
CA ASN A 507 25.86 -6.38 -4.23
C ASN A 507 26.32 -5.07 -4.90
N LYS A 508 27.32 -4.38 -4.33
CA LYS A 508 27.91 -3.17 -4.95
C LYS A 508 28.59 -3.47 -6.28
N GLU A 509 29.35 -4.55 -6.36
CA GLU A 509 30.02 -4.99 -7.57
C GLU A 509 29.02 -5.36 -8.68
N ALA A 510 27.91 -6.03 -8.32
CA ALA A 510 26.84 -6.34 -9.26
C ALA A 510 26.17 -5.06 -9.80
N LEU A 511 25.86 -4.10 -8.94
CA LEU A 511 25.30 -2.81 -9.34
C LEU A 511 26.26 -2.03 -10.24
N ALA A 512 27.54 -1.99 -9.89
CA ALA A 512 28.56 -1.28 -10.66
C ALA A 512 28.72 -1.90 -12.06
N ALA A 513 28.69 -3.23 -12.17
CA ALA A 513 28.75 -3.93 -13.45
C ALA A 513 27.51 -3.64 -14.32
N TRP A 514 26.32 -3.64 -13.72
CA TRP A 514 25.08 -3.31 -14.41
C TRP A 514 25.06 -1.87 -14.95
N LEU A 515 25.46 -0.89 -14.13
CA LEU A 515 25.54 0.52 -14.55
C LEU A 515 26.57 0.74 -15.66
N LEU A 516 27.73 0.08 -15.57
CA LEU A 516 28.75 0.14 -16.62
C LEU A 516 28.20 -0.41 -17.95
N GLN A 517 27.47 -1.54 -17.90
CA GLN A 517 26.90 -2.16 -19.09
C GLN A 517 25.76 -1.34 -19.70
N LYS A 518 24.87 -0.81 -18.85
CA LYS A 518 23.63 -0.14 -19.32
C LYS A 518 23.83 1.33 -19.66
N GLN A 519 24.68 2.02 -18.92
CA GLN A 519 24.82 3.48 -18.99
C GLN A 519 26.25 3.96 -19.24
N GLY A 520 27.25 3.05 -19.29
CA GLY A 520 28.65 3.42 -19.41
C GLY A 520 29.24 4.10 -18.16
N VAL A 521 28.51 4.09 -17.04
CA VAL A 521 28.94 4.74 -15.80
C VAL A 521 29.80 3.80 -14.97
N LYS A 522 31.02 4.24 -14.62
CA LYS A 522 31.93 3.49 -13.76
C LYS A 522 31.81 3.95 -12.32
N LEU A 523 31.43 3.05 -11.42
CA LEU A 523 31.36 3.30 -9.99
C LEU A 523 32.57 2.78 -9.22
N ASN A 524 32.98 3.52 -8.18
CA ASN A 524 33.96 3.04 -7.21
C ASN A 524 33.24 2.22 -6.12
N THR A 525 33.36 0.92 -6.14
CA THR A 525 32.70 -0.01 -5.21
C THR A 525 33.19 0.11 -3.75
N ASN A 526 34.32 0.81 -3.51
CA ASN A 526 34.80 1.12 -2.17
C ASN A 526 34.13 2.39 -1.56
N ALA A 527 33.46 3.19 -2.39
CA ALA A 527 32.73 4.34 -1.91
C ALA A 527 31.47 3.91 -1.14
N MET A 528 30.94 4.81 -0.30
CA MET A 528 29.60 4.64 0.28
C MET A 528 28.56 4.88 -0.81
N PHE A 529 27.63 3.93 -0.97
CA PHE A 529 26.46 4.09 -1.84
C PHE A 529 25.29 4.52 -0.99
N THR A 530 24.71 5.65 -1.34
CA THR A 530 23.45 6.13 -0.75
C THR A 530 22.39 6.09 -1.84
N ILE A 531 21.28 5.40 -1.53
CA ILE A 531 20.08 5.39 -2.37
C ILE A 531 19.01 6.11 -1.57
N GLN A 532 18.45 7.15 -2.16
CA GLN A 532 17.40 7.95 -1.54
C GLN A 532 16.17 7.97 -2.49
N SER A 533 15.02 7.76 -1.92
CA SER A 533 13.75 7.87 -2.64
C SER A 533 12.89 8.97 -2.06
#